data_549aa96c654435e0ac3930c43938fa86
#
_entry.id   549aa96c654435e0ac3930c43938fa86
#
_cell.length_a   1.000
_cell.length_b   1.000
_cell.length_c   1.000
_cell.angle_alpha   90.00
_cell.angle_beta   90.00
_cell.angle_gamma   90.00
#
_symmetry.space_group_name_H-M   'P 1'
#
loop_
_entity.id
_entity.type
_entity.pdbx_description
1 polymer ?
#
loop_
_entity_poly.entity_id
_entity_poly.type
_entity_poly.pdbx_seq_one_letter_code
_entity_poly.pdbx_strand_id
1 'polypeptide(L)'
;MLSKIRWLGVVIALDLILLLGIGVQAVSYSESGVTCDIGTEGLPPLLADLLAVPQSVADDASRLATGLFGDCQEKCDYFVNQLLAIYSEAKDKDFVMIFNPGGWGWDFVETSPGWWSIFNGIESELESSGYTSLMLNHRRAVDSFLGRLDEAREMITGYKSKAMDLASRIEFLTTHIPDLKVILAGESTGAIITDSVMKILADNQQVYSIQTGPPFWHQNNILDRTLVLTDNGIVPDSFSRGDFWTIIWDNLKALFGFSQPVDGFGTILNYVEAPGHDYWWQYSEVCFEITNFLRQNFALK
;
A
#
# COMPACT_ATOMS: atom_id res chain seq x y z
N MET A 1 2.47 1.43 33.53
CA MET A 1 2.58 1.24 32.10
C MET A 1 1.22 1.32 31.40
N LEU A 2 0.19 0.59 31.78
CA LEU A 2 -1.17 0.61 31.24
C LEU A 2 -1.90 1.97 31.29
N SER A 3 -1.62 2.83 32.27
CA SER A 3 -2.25 4.16 32.35
C SER A 3 -1.75 5.15 31.31
N LYS A 4 -0.49 5.06 30.91
CA LYS A 4 0.13 5.94 29.90
C LYS A 4 -0.36 5.63 28.47
N ILE A 5 -0.59 4.34 28.19
CA ILE A 5 -1.17 3.89 26.91
C ILE A 5 -2.61 4.40 26.74
N ARG A 6 -3.39 4.46 27.82
CA ARG A 6 -4.75 5.01 27.81
C ARG A 6 -4.79 6.52 27.52
N TRP A 7 -3.86 7.30 28.07
CA TRP A 7 -3.79 8.74 27.83
C TRP A 7 -3.39 9.07 26.38
N LEU A 8 -2.52 8.30 25.79
CA LEU A 8 -2.08 8.50 24.42
C LEU A 8 -3.15 8.11 23.40
N GLY A 9 -3.88 7.02 23.65
CA GLY A 9 -5.08 6.71 22.88
C GLY A 9 -6.12 7.83 22.93
N VAL A 10 -6.20 8.56 24.06
CA VAL A 10 -7.06 9.73 24.22
C VAL A 10 -6.52 10.94 23.44
N VAL A 11 -5.21 11.17 23.40
CA VAL A 11 -4.64 12.29 22.62
C VAL A 11 -4.78 12.04 21.12
N ILE A 12 -4.47 10.84 20.63
CA ILE A 12 -4.68 10.48 19.22
C ILE A 12 -6.18 10.46 18.87
N ALA A 13 -7.04 10.00 19.76
CA ALA A 13 -8.49 10.07 19.57
C ALA A 13 -9.01 11.51 19.63
N LEU A 14 -8.42 12.39 20.45
CA LEU A 14 -8.77 13.81 20.50
C LEU A 14 -8.25 14.57 19.28
N ASP A 15 -7.09 14.25 18.74
CA ASP A 15 -6.60 14.80 17.48
C ASP A 15 -7.41 14.26 16.29
N LEU A 16 -7.76 12.98 16.28
CA LEU A 16 -8.73 12.42 15.33
C LEU A 16 -10.13 13.03 15.50
N ILE A 17 -10.60 13.28 16.71
CA ILE A 17 -11.89 13.95 17.00
C ILE A 17 -11.82 15.44 16.69
N LEU A 18 -10.70 16.13 16.90
CA LEU A 18 -10.50 17.53 16.48
C LEU A 18 -10.41 17.65 14.95
N LEU A 19 -9.76 16.71 14.27
CA LEU A 19 -9.79 16.61 12.81
C LEU A 19 -11.16 16.19 12.26
N LEU A 20 -11.94 15.41 13.02
CA LEU A 20 -13.31 15.00 12.70
C LEU A 20 -14.36 16.00 13.24
N GLY A 21 -14.05 16.75 14.31
CA GLY A 21 -15.01 17.57 15.05
C GLY A 21 -15.32 18.94 14.47
N ILE A 22 -14.64 19.35 13.37
CA ILE A 22 -14.99 20.58 12.64
C ILE A 22 -16.19 20.38 11.70
N GLY A 23 -16.84 19.21 11.72
CA GLY A 23 -17.92 18.90 10.77
C GLY A 23 -18.98 17.92 11.18
N VAL A 24 -19.19 17.60 12.47
CA VAL A 24 -20.34 16.79 12.87
C VAL A 24 -21.60 17.65 12.96
N GLN A 25 -22.13 18.04 11.82
CA GLN A 25 -23.58 18.10 11.68
C GLN A 25 -24.04 16.69 11.35
N ALA A 26 -24.87 16.14 12.24
CA ALA A 26 -25.46 14.82 12.12
C ALA A 26 -26.16 14.67 10.76
N VAL A 27 -25.52 13.95 9.85
CA VAL A 27 -26.21 13.38 8.70
C VAL A 27 -26.73 12.04 9.15
N SER A 28 -28.04 11.98 9.40
CA SER A 28 -28.76 10.73 9.59
C SER A 28 -28.62 9.91 8.30
N TYR A 29 -27.79 8.88 8.34
CA TYR A 29 -27.68 7.92 7.26
C TYR A 29 -28.91 7.04 7.23
N SER A 30 -29.71 7.18 6.18
CA SER A 30 -30.67 6.19 5.72
C SER A 30 -29.88 5.00 5.15
N GLU A 31 -30.10 3.81 5.73
CA GLU A 31 -29.65 2.54 5.16
C GLU A 31 -30.40 2.27 3.87
N SER A 32 -29.93 2.77 2.77
CA SER A 32 -30.27 2.24 1.43
C SER A 32 -29.43 2.95 0.37
N GLY A 33 -28.44 2.25 -0.11
CA GLY A 33 -27.66 2.70 -1.25
C GLY A 33 -26.20 2.40 -1.08
N VAL A 34 -25.78 1.23 -1.57
CA VAL A 34 -24.37 0.97 -1.87
C VAL A 34 -23.97 2.00 -2.92
N THR A 35 -23.47 3.14 -2.49
CA THR A 35 -22.88 4.11 -3.41
C THR A 35 -21.62 3.54 -4.00
N CYS A 36 -21.61 3.43 -5.33
CA CYS A 36 -20.47 3.02 -6.12
C CYS A 36 -19.41 4.12 -6.13
N ASP A 37 -18.71 4.32 -5.02
CA ASP A 37 -17.58 5.23 -4.99
C ASP A 37 -16.29 4.40 -4.94
N ILE A 38 -15.79 4.07 -6.13
CA ILE A 38 -14.49 3.44 -6.30
C ILE A 38 -13.53 4.55 -6.69
N GLY A 39 -12.77 5.03 -5.71
CA GLY A 39 -11.65 5.92 -5.93
C GLY A 39 -10.49 5.23 -6.67
N THR A 40 -10.71 4.95 -7.93
CA THR A 40 -9.69 4.42 -8.83
C THR A 40 -9.69 5.24 -10.11
N GLU A 41 -9.15 6.43 -10.04
CA GLU A 41 -8.66 7.11 -11.23
C GLU A 41 -7.31 6.49 -11.60
N GLY A 42 -7.36 5.36 -12.29
CA GLY A 42 -6.21 4.75 -12.93
C GLY A 42 -6.50 4.66 -14.41
N LEU A 43 -5.57 5.11 -15.22
CA LEU A 43 -5.43 5.02 -16.68
C LEU A 43 -6.69 4.59 -17.48
N PRO A 44 -7.17 5.41 -18.40
CA PRO A 44 -8.19 4.96 -19.35
C PRO A 44 -7.59 3.82 -20.19
N PRO A 45 -8.25 2.65 -20.27
CA PRO A 45 -7.77 1.57 -21.10
C PRO A 45 -7.70 2.06 -22.55
N LEU A 46 -6.56 1.87 -23.19
CA LEU A 46 -6.45 1.98 -24.64
C LEU A 46 -7.30 0.85 -25.23
N LEU A 47 -8.42 1.19 -25.82
CA LEU A 47 -9.41 0.25 -26.41
C LEU A 47 -8.78 -0.77 -27.37
N ALA A 48 -7.64 -0.43 -27.97
CA ALA A 48 -6.92 -1.29 -28.93
C ALA A 48 -6.29 -2.52 -28.28
N ASP A 49 -5.84 -2.42 -27.02
CA ASP A 49 -5.14 -3.53 -26.33
C ASP A 49 -6.11 -4.57 -25.77
N LEU A 50 -7.36 -4.19 -25.50
CA LEU A 50 -8.38 -5.11 -25.01
C LEU A 50 -8.81 -6.16 -26.06
N LEU A 51 -8.67 -5.84 -27.37
CA LEU A 51 -8.98 -6.76 -28.46
C LEU A 51 -7.98 -7.93 -28.57
N ALA A 52 -6.81 -7.83 -27.93
CA ALA A 52 -5.78 -8.86 -27.94
C ALA A 52 -5.88 -9.83 -26.74
N VAL A 53 -6.84 -9.62 -25.83
CA VAL A 53 -7.02 -10.47 -24.65
C VAL A 53 -7.77 -11.75 -25.06
N PRO A 54 -7.31 -12.95 -24.68
CA PRO A 54 -8.04 -14.18 -24.92
C PRO A 54 -9.44 -14.16 -24.29
N GLN A 55 -10.45 -14.65 -25.01
CA GLN A 55 -11.84 -14.64 -24.51
C GLN A 55 -11.98 -15.35 -23.16
N SER A 56 -11.24 -16.44 -22.93
CA SER A 56 -11.26 -17.15 -21.65
C SER A 56 -10.81 -16.28 -20.48
N VAL A 57 -9.81 -15.41 -20.69
CA VAL A 57 -9.33 -14.46 -19.69
C VAL A 57 -10.39 -13.40 -19.39
N ALA A 58 -11.06 -12.88 -20.44
CA ALA A 58 -12.15 -11.93 -20.29
C ALA A 58 -13.38 -12.52 -19.56
N ASP A 59 -13.71 -13.79 -19.87
CA ASP A 59 -14.80 -14.50 -19.19
C ASP A 59 -14.48 -14.74 -17.70
N ASP A 60 -13.23 -15.07 -17.37
CA ASP A 60 -12.77 -15.25 -15.99
C ASP A 60 -12.78 -13.93 -15.22
N ALA A 61 -12.33 -12.83 -15.83
CA ALA A 61 -12.43 -11.50 -15.25
C ALA A 61 -13.88 -11.11 -14.93
N SER A 62 -14.80 -11.39 -15.86
CA SER A 62 -16.23 -11.12 -15.68
C SER A 62 -16.85 -11.95 -14.57
N ARG A 63 -16.47 -13.23 -14.44
CA ARG A 63 -16.91 -14.11 -13.34
C ARG A 63 -16.39 -13.62 -11.99
N LEU A 64 -15.13 -13.21 -11.94
CA LEU A 64 -14.53 -12.65 -10.73
C LEU A 64 -15.24 -11.35 -10.31
N ALA A 65 -15.49 -10.44 -11.24
CA ALA A 65 -16.22 -9.19 -10.98
C ALA A 65 -17.63 -9.46 -10.42
N THR A 66 -18.37 -10.38 -11.05
CA THR A 66 -19.70 -10.78 -10.56
C THR A 66 -19.65 -11.39 -9.16
N GLY A 67 -18.62 -12.17 -8.86
CA GLY A 67 -18.40 -12.72 -7.52
C GLY A 67 -18.13 -11.66 -6.45
N LEU A 68 -17.45 -10.57 -6.80
CA LEU A 68 -17.12 -9.49 -5.89
C LEU A 68 -18.25 -8.46 -5.73
N PHE A 69 -18.96 -8.13 -6.81
CA PHE A 69 -19.89 -7.00 -6.86
C PHE A 69 -21.35 -7.39 -7.12
N GLY A 70 -21.62 -8.69 -7.30
CA GLY A 70 -22.97 -9.17 -7.60
C GLY A 70 -23.52 -8.59 -8.90
N ASP A 71 -24.77 -8.11 -8.87
CA ASP A 71 -25.48 -7.59 -10.05
C ASP A 71 -25.17 -6.10 -10.33
N CYS A 72 -24.17 -5.49 -9.67
CA CYS A 72 -23.80 -4.10 -9.92
C CYS A 72 -22.96 -3.99 -11.20
N GLN A 73 -23.65 -3.87 -12.35
CA GLN A 73 -23.04 -3.88 -13.68
C GLN A 73 -21.92 -2.84 -13.84
N GLU A 74 -22.13 -1.62 -13.37
CA GLU A 74 -21.15 -0.53 -13.47
C GLU A 74 -19.82 -0.87 -12.76
N LYS A 75 -19.90 -1.46 -11.55
CA LYS A 75 -18.71 -1.91 -10.82
C LYS A 75 -18.04 -3.08 -11.52
N CYS A 76 -18.83 -4.02 -12.01
CA CYS A 76 -18.30 -5.16 -12.74
C CYS A 76 -17.55 -4.71 -13.99
N ASP A 77 -18.15 -3.86 -14.81
CA ASP A 77 -17.55 -3.37 -16.06
C ASP A 77 -16.26 -2.59 -15.79
N TYR A 78 -16.29 -1.73 -14.76
CA TYR A 78 -15.10 -0.96 -14.34
C TYR A 78 -13.96 -1.88 -13.89
N PHE A 79 -14.25 -2.85 -13.01
CA PHE A 79 -13.27 -3.81 -12.51
C PHE A 79 -12.69 -4.67 -13.63
N VAL A 80 -13.53 -5.20 -14.51
CA VAL A 80 -13.11 -6.00 -15.66
C VAL A 80 -12.19 -5.21 -16.57
N ASN A 81 -12.57 -3.99 -16.94
CA ASN A 81 -11.77 -3.14 -17.82
C ASN A 81 -10.39 -2.86 -17.22
N GLN A 82 -10.31 -2.54 -15.93
CA GLN A 82 -9.04 -2.34 -15.25
C GLN A 82 -8.20 -3.62 -15.21
N LEU A 83 -8.81 -4.75 -14.86
CA LEU A 83 -8.11 -6.01 -14.72
C LEU A 83 -7.53 -6.49 -16.05
N LEU A 84 -8.30 -6.35 -17.15
CA LEU A 84 -7.84 -6.69 -18.49
C LEU A 84 -6.77 -5.75 -19.02
N ALA A 85 -6.84 -4.45 -18.68
CA ALA A 85 -5.78 -3.50 -19.00
C ALA A 85 -4.46 -3.89 -18.32
N ILE A 86 -4.50 -4.16 -17.00
CA ILE A 86 -3.32 -4.62 -16.26
C ILE A 86 -2.79 -5.94 -16.82
N TYR A 87 -3.65 -6.91 -17.13
CA TYR A 87 -3.25 -8.16 -17.75
C TYR A 87 -2.52 -7.92 -19.09
N SER A 88 -3.04 -7.05 -19.95
CA SER A 88 -2.43 -6.75 -21.24
C SER A 88 -1.03 -6.14 -21.12
N GLU A 89 -0.79 -5.33 -20.09
CA GLU A 89 0.53 -4.73 -19.83
C GLU A 89 1.49 -5.72 -19.15
N ALA A 90 0.94 -6.61 -18.29
CA ALA A 90 1.73 -7.54 -17.49
C ALA A 90 2.10 -8.84 -18.21
N LYS A 91 1.35 -9.26 -19.25
CA LYS A 91 1.51 -10.59 -19.89
C LYS A 91 2.89 -10.89 -20.45
N ASP A 92 3.64 -9.85 -20.82
CA ASP A 92 4.99 -9.95 -21.39
C ASP A 92 6.05 -9.46 -20.39
N LYS A 93 5.72 -9.42 -19.09
CA LYS A 93 6.62 -9.02 -18.01
C LYS A 93 6.98 -10.19 -17.10
N ASP A 94 8.17 -10.14 -16.54
CA ASP A 94 8.61 -11.10 -15.53
C ASP A 94 8.12 -10.71 -14.14
N PHE A 95 7.99 -9.40 -13.89
CA PHE A 95 7.58 -8.85 -12.59
C PHE A 95 6.49 -7.79 -12.72
N VAL A 96 5.56 -7.81 -11.75
CA VAL A 96 4.67 -6.67 -11.47
C VAL A 96 4.97 -6.19 -10.05
N MET A 97 5.29 -4.91 -9.91
CA MET A 97 5.51 -4.24 -8.62
C MET A 97 4.31 -3.37 -8.31
N ILE A 98 3.66 -3.60 -7.17
CA ILE A 98 2.42 -2.88 -6.79
C ILE A 98 2.67 -2.08 -5.54
N PHE A 99 2.56 -0.74 -5.62
CA PHE A 99 2.71 0.17 -4.50
C PHE A 99 1.39 0.36 -3.74
N ASN A 100 1.44 0.10 -2.44
CA ASN A 100 0.40 0.44 -1.47
C ASN A 100 0.90 1.62 -0.64
N PRO A 101 0.46 2.86 -0.91
CA PRO A 101 0.94 4.04 -0.22
C PRO A 101 0.59 4.06 1.25
N GLY A 102 1.36 4.80 2.02
CA GLY A 102 1.11 5.10 3.42
C GLY A 102 -0.04 6.10 3.61
N GLY A 103 -0.17 6.61 4.84
CA GLY A 103 -1.10 7.66 5.20
C GLY A 103 -2.54 7.35 4.80
N TRP A 104 -3.16 8.24 4.05
CA TRP A 104 -4.55 8.11 3.60
C TRP A 104 -4.72 7.26 2.33
N GLY A 105 -3.64 6.77 1.73
CA GLY A 105 -3.72 5.81 0.64
C GLY A 105 -4.06 6.36 -0.75
N TRP A 106 -3.85 7.64 -1.00
CA TRP A 106 -4.10 8.24 -2.33
C TRP A 106 -2.85 8.63 -3.11
N ASP A 107 -1.68 8.56 -2.47
CA ASP A 107 -0.43 8.94 -3.12
C ASP A 107 -0.02 7.92 -4.20
N PHE A 108 0.69 8.42 -5.20
CA PHE A 108 1.35 7.58 -6.19
C PHE A 108 2.81 7.35 -5.80
N VAL A 109 3.41 6.28 -6.25
CA VAL A 109 4.84 6.02 -6.02
C VAL A 109 5.71 7.15 -6.56
N GLU A 110 5.34 7.75 -7.68
CA GLU A 110 6.04 8.87 -8.32
C GLU A 110 6.00 10.15 -7.47
N THR A 111 5.00 10.29 -6.60
CA THR A 111 4.86 11.41 -5.66
C THR A 111 5.35 11.09 -4.25
N SER A 112 5.83 9.86 -4.03
CA SER A 112 6.44 9.38 -2.78
C SER A 112 7.95 9.21 -2.98
N PRO A 113 8.77 10.27 -2.78
CA PRO A 113 10.17 10.28 -3.26
C PRO A 113 11.02 9.13 -2.72
N GLY A 114 10.82 8.74 -1.45
CA GLY A 114 11.50 7.60 -0.83
C GLY A 114 11.19 6.30 -1.57
N TRP A 115 9.90 5.99 -1.72
CA TRP A 115 9.46 4.80 -2.43
C TRP A 115 9.74 4.85 -3.93
N TRP A 116 9.67 6.01 -4.55
CA TRP A 116 10.11 6.16 -5.94
C TRP A 116 11.58 5.75 -6.11
N SER A 117 12.45 6.17 -5.17
CA SER A 117 13.85 5.75 -5.19
C SER A 117 14.03 4.25 -4.98
N ILE A 118 13.21 3.62 -4.11
CA ILE A 118 13.23 2.17 -3.86
C ILE A 118 12.76 1.41 -5.10
N PHE A 119 11.66 1.82 -5.74
CA PHE A 119 11.15 1.17 -6.94
C PHE A 119 12.17 1.22 -8.10
N ASN A 120 12.77 2.38 -8.34
CA ASN A 120 13.83 2.51 -9.35
C ASN A 120 15.06 1.62 -9.01
N GLY A 121 15.40 1.50 -7.74
CA GLY A 121 16.47 0.62 -7.28
C GLY A 121 16.15 -0.86 -7.53
N ILE A 122 14.95 -1.31 -7.19
CA ILE A 122 14.47 -2.67 -7.45
C ILE A 122 14.44 -2.95 -8.95
N GLU A 123 13.87 -2.04 -9.75
CA GLU A 123 13.81 -2.16 -11.20
C GLU A 123 15.22 -2.32 -11.80
N SER A 124 16.17 -1.48 -11.36
CA SER A 124 17.56 -1.57 -11.80
C SER A 124 18.22 -2.91 -11.47
N GLU A 125 17.99 -3.48 -10.28
CA GLU A 125 18.49 -4.81 -9.89
C GLU A 125 17.87 -5.92 -10.77
N LEU A 126 16.57 -5.83 -11.05
CA LEU A 126 15.86 -6.78 -11.92
C LEU A 126 16.38 -6.69 -13.38
N GLU A 127 16.46 -5.49 -13.94
CA GLU A 127 16.96 -5.24 -15.30
C GLU A 127 18.40 -5.69 -15.47
N SER A 128 19.28 -5.46 -14.48
CA SER A 128 20.67 -5.92 -14.51
C SER A 128 20.79 -7.43 -14.62
N SER A 129 19.75 -8.15 -14.16
CA SER A 129 19.64 -9.62 -14.24
C SER A 129 18.85 -10.09 -15.46
N GLY A 130 18.41 -9.17 -16.32
CA GLY A 130 17.72 -9.46 -17.59
C GLY A 130 16.20 -9.62 -17.45
N TYR A 131 15.61 -9.23 -16.33
CA TYR A 131 14.17 -9.27 -16.12
C TYR A 131 13.49 -7.96 -16.51
N THR A 132 12.25 -8.06 -16.91
CA THR A 132 11.37 -6.93 -17.22
C THR A 132 10.35 -6.73 -16.10
N SER A 133 10.01 -5.48 -15.78
CA SER A 133 9.04 -5.15 -14.74
C SER A 133 7.94 -4.19 -15.21
N LEU A 134 6.84 -4.16 -14.48
CA LEU A 134 5.74 -3.22 -14.59
C LEU A 134 5.46 -2.64 -13.21
N MET A 135 5.41 -1.31 -13.09
CA MET A 135 5.05 -0.62 -11.85
C MET A 135 3.57 -0.25 -11.87
N LEU A 136 2.87 -0.52 -10.76
CA LEU A 136 1.45 -0.21 -10.58
C LEU A 136 1.23 0.49 -9.24
N ASN A 137 0.27 1.39 -9.20
CA ASN A 137 -0.18 2.06 -7.99
C ASN A 137 -1.54 1.50 -7.53
N HIS A 138 -1.62 1.06 -6.27
CA HIS A 138 -2.88 0.66 -5.64
C HIS A 138 -3.37 1.79 -4.73
N ARG A 139 -4.09 2.74 -5.32
CA ARG A 139 -4.73 3.82 -4.55
C ARG A 139 -5.97 3.29 -3.85
N ARG A 140 -6.11 3.61 -2.56
CA ARG A 140 -7.18 3.09 -1.70
C ARG A 140 -8.28 4.09 -1.43
N ALA A 141 -7.99 5.36 -1.55
CA ALA A 141 -8.93 6.44 -1.27
C ALA A 141 -8.78 7.58 -2.28
N VAL A 142 -9.83 8.38 -2.37
CA VAL A 142 -9.81 9.67 -3.09
C VAL A 142 -9.40 10.76 -2.11
N ASP A 143 -8.60 11.75 -2.55
CA ASP A 143 -8.28 12.91 -1.73
C ASP A 143 -9.52 13.80 -1.54
N SER A 144 -10.36 13.38 -0.60
CA SER A 144 -11.58 14.06 -0.21
C SER A 144 -11.87 13.81 1.27
N PHE A 145 -12.73 14.62 1.86
CA PHE A 145 -13.16 14.41 3.25
C PHE A 145 -13.85 13.03 3.44
N LEU A 146 -14.71 12.64 2.50
CA LEU A 146 -15.38 11.34 2.56
C LEU A 146 -14.38 10.18 2.37
N GLY A 147 -13.40 10.34 1.46
CA GLY A 147 -12.33 9.37 1.28
C GLY A 147 -11.50 9.16 2.56
N ARG A 148 -11.23 10.22 3.33
CA ARG A 148 -10.54 10.12 4.64
C ARG A 148 -11.38 9.38 5.68
N LEU A 149 -12.70 9.63 5.72
CA LEU A 149 -13.58 8.91 6.63
C LEU A 149 -13.68 7.42 6.30
N ASP A 150 -13.77 7.10 5.02
CA ASP A 150 -13.81 5.71 4.56
C ASP A 150 -12.48 4.99 4.87
N GLU A 151 -11.36 5.64 4.59
CA GLU A 151 -10.03 5.10 4.92
C GLU A 151 -9.85 4.89 6.43
N ALA A 152 -10.31 5.83 7.26
CA ALA A 152 -10.28 5.67 8.73
C ALA A 152 -11.14 4.49 9.19
N ARG A 153 -12.30 4.27 8.58
CA ARG A 153 -13.17 3.12 8.86
C ARG A 153 -12.50 1.80 8.44
N GLU A 154 -11.92 1.76 7.25
CA GLU A 154 -11.19 0.60 6.74
C GLU A 154 -9.98 0.28 7.63
N MET A 155 -9.24 1.28 8.11
CA MET A 155 -8.12 1.10 9.03
C MET A 155 -8.57 0.39 10.33
N ILE A 156 -9.72 0.79 10.89
CA ILE A 156 -10.28 0.14 12.10
C ILE A 156 -10.65 -1.32 11.84
N THR A 157 -11.11 -1.65 10.64
CA THR A 157 -11.50 -3.02 10.24
C THR A 157 -10.34 -3.85 9.71
N GLY A 158 -9.12 -3.29 9.65
CA GLY A 158 -7.91 -3.94 9.15
C GLY A 158 -7.89 -4.12 7.64
N TYR A 159 -8.54 -3.21 6.89
CA TYR A 159 -8.54 -3.15 5.41
C TYR A 159 -9.01 -4.42 4.69
N LYS A 160 -9.90 -5.18 5.30
CA LYS A 160 -10.29 -6.51 4.79
C LYS A 160 -10.86 -6.48 3.38
N SER A 161 -11.71 -5.51 3.07
CA SER A 161 -12.33 -5.40 1.74
C SER A 161 -11.31 -5.05 0.68
N LYS A 162 -10.42 -4.09 0.95
CA LYS A 162 -9.37 -3.63 0.04
C LYS A 162 -8.28 -4.69 -0.18
N ALA A 163 -7.92 -5.41 0.89
CA ALA A 163 -6.99 -6.53 0.77
C ALA A 163 -7.59 -7.70 -0.06
N MET A 164 -8.87 -7.97 0.09
CA MET A 164 -9.55 -9.00 -0.71
C MET A 164 -9.61 -8.63 -2.19
N ASP A 165 -9.97 -7.38 -2.52
CA ASP A 165 -9.98 -6.88 -3.90
C ASP A 165 -8.59 -7.00 -4.54
N LEU A 166 -7.55 -6.51 -3.86
CA LEU A 166 -6.17 -6.57 -4.36
C LEU A 166 -5.69 -8.02 -4.50
N ALA A 167 -5.97 -8.88 -3.52
CA ALA A 167 -5.62 -10.30 -3.58
C ALA A 167 -6.28 -10.99 -4.78
N SER A 168 -7.57 -10.71 -5.03
CA SER A 168 -8.29 -11.29 -6.16
C SER A 168 -7.69 -10.87 -7.51
N ARG A 169 -7.26 -9.63 -7.65
CA ARG A 169 -6.56 -9.13 -8.85
C ARG A 169 -5.22 -9.83 -9.06
N ILE A 170 -4.45 -9.99 -7.99
CA ILE A 170 -3.15 -10.66 -8.05
C ILE A 170 -3.31 -12.14 -8.37
N GLU A 171 -4.25 -12.83 -7.73
CA GLU A 171 -4.55 -14.23 -8.01
C GLU A 171 -4.97 -14.43 -9.48
N PHE A 172 -5.77 -13.53 -10.00
CA PHE A 172 -6.13 -13.54 -11.42
C PHE A 172 -4.90 -13.40 -12.31
N LEU A 173 -4.03 -12.43 -12.07
CA LEU A 173 -2.82 -12.21 -12.86
C LEU A 173 -1.89 -13.42 -12.83
N THR A 174 -1.60 -13.94 -11.64
CA THR A 174 -0.70 -15.11 -11.47
C THR A 174 -1.29 -16.41 -12.02
N THR A 175 -2.61 -16.52 -12.09
CA THR A 175 -3.31 -17.66 -12.72
C THR A 175 -3.18 -17.62 -14.24
N HIS A 176 -3.29 -16.44 -14.83
CA HIS A 176 -3.28 -16.28 -16.29
C HIS A 176 -1.89 -15.99 -16.88
N ILE A 177 -0.91 -15.68 -16.03
CA ILE A 177 0.49 -15.44 -16.41
C ILE A 177 1.37 -16.30 -15.49
N PRO A 178 1.61 -17.58 -15.83
CA PRO A 178 2.19 -18.57 -14.92
C PRO A 178 3.60 -18.24 -14.40
N ASP A 179 4.42 -17.52 -15.17
CA ASP A 179 5.80 -17.16 -14.80
C ASP A 179 5.92 -15.78 -14.13
N LEU A 180 4.80 -15.05 -14.06
CA LEU A 180 4.76 -13.72 -13.44
C LEU A 180 5.06 -13.81 -11.95
N LYS A 181 5.91 -12.90 -11.48
CA LYS A 181 6.14 -12.65 -10.05
C LYS A 181 5.57 -11.30 -9.66
N VAL A 182 4.91 -11.24 -8.51
CA VAL A 182 4.33 -10.00 -7.99
C VAL A 182 5.07 -9.59 -6.73
N ILE A 183 5.59 -8.35 -6.69
CA ILE A 183 6.19 -7.74 -5.51
C ILE A 183 5.23 -6.67 -4.99
N LEU A 184 4.63 -6.94 -3.84
CA LEU A 184 3.80 -5.97 -3.13
C LEU A 184 4.67 -5.07 -2.28
N ALA A 185 4.61 -3.78 -2.51
CA ALA A 185 5.30 -2.78 -1.73
C ALA A 185 4.31 -2.07 -0.81
N GLY A 186 4.58 -2.02 0.48
CA GLY A 186 3.71 -1.40 1.47
C GLY A 186 4.44 -0.38 2.33
N GLU A 187 3.98 0.85 2.33
CA GLU A 187 4.50 1.92 3.17
C GLU A 187 3.55 2.18 4.35
N SER A 188 4.05 2.21 5.57
CA SER A 188 3.27 2.60 6.76
C SER A 188 1.92 1.84 6.84
N THR A 189 0.77 2.52 6.78
CA THR A 189 -0.55 1.88 6.74
C THR A 189 -0.75 0.97 5.53
N GLY A 190 -0.07 1.23 4.41
CA GLY A 190 -0.02 0.35 3.25
C GLY A 190 0.60 -1.02 3.54
N ALA A 191 1.50 -1.10 4.52
CA ALA A 191 2.07 -2.37 4.97
C ALA A 191 1.00 -3.30 5.59
N ILE A 192 -0.04 -2.75 6.25
CA ILE A 192 -1.16 -3.53 6.82
C ILE A 192 -1.91 -4.26 5.71
N ILE A 193 -2.17 -3.57 4.59
CA ILE A 193 -2.86 -4.16 3.45
C ILE A 193 -1.99 -5.21 2.78
N THR A 194 -0.73 -4.87 2.53
CA THR A 194 0.24 -5.79 1.95
C THR A 194 0.35 -7.08 2.77
N ASP A 195 0.45 -6.98 4.10
CA ASP A 195 0.46 -8.14 4.99
C ASP A 195 -0.86 -8.94 4.92
N SER A 196 -2.00 -8.24 4.84
CA SER A 196 -3.31 -8.89 4.72
C SER A 196 -3.48 -9.63 3.39
N VAL A 197 -2.97 -9.07 2.29
CA VAL A 197 -2.93 -9.72 0.96
C VAL A 197 -2.02 -10.94 1.01
N MET A 198 -0.83 -10.83 1.62
CA MET A 198 0.09 -11.96 1.77
C MET A 198 -0.53 -13.12 2.57
N LYS A 199 -1.37 -12.82 3.58
CA LYS A 199 -2.13 -13.86 4.31
C LYS A 199 -3.16 -14.55 3.43
N ILE A 200 -3.91 -13.78 2.63
CA ILE A 200 -4.92 -14.33 1.71
C ILE A 200 -4.24 -15.21 0.67
N LEU A 201 -3.09 -14.79 0.15
CA LEU A 201 -2.33 -15.46 -0.90
C LEU A 201 -1.15 -16.29 -0.35
N ALA A 202 -1.28 -16.83 0.87
CA ALA A 202 -0.18 -17.55 1.54
C ALA A 202 0.34 -18.74 0.71
N ASP A 203 -0.53 -19.41 -0.01
CA ASP A 203 -0.18 -20.57 -0.85
C ASP A 203 0.33 -20.19 -2.25
N ASN A 204 0.18 -18.91 -2.65
CA ASN A 204 0.64 -18.43 -3.95
C ASN A 204 2.12 -18.07 -3.92
N GLN A 205 2.98 -18.96 -4.45
CA GLN A 205 4.43 -18.82 -4.44
C GLN A 205 4.98 -17.74 -5.39
N GLN A 206 4.14 -17.11 -6.20
CA GLN A 206 4.52 -16.05 -7.12
C GLN A 206 4.43 -14.65 -6.49
N VAL A 207 3.91 -14.55 -5.24
CA VAL A 207 3.66 -13.27 -4.56
C VAL A 207 4.66 -13.06 -3.44
N TYR A 208 5.31 -11.92 -3.46
CA TYR A 208 6.34 -11.46 -2.52
C TYR A 208 5.96 -10.11 -1.96
N SER A 209 6.52 -9.72 -0.81
CA SER A 209 6.25 -8.38 -0.27
C SER A 209 7.48 -7.73 0.33
N ILE A 210 7.54 -6.39 0.18
CA ILE A 210 8.51 -5.51 0.83
C ILE A 210 7.70 -4.44 1.56
N GLN A 211 7.87 -4.35 2.86
CA GLN A 211 7.10 -3.47 3.73
C GLN A 211 8.05 -2.57 4.50
N THR A 212 7.76 -1.27 4.55
CA THR A 212 8.53 -0.31 5.35
C THR A 212 7.65 0.39 6.34
N GLY A 213 8.17 0.58 7.54
CA GLY A 213 7.53 1.38 8.56
C GLY A 213 6.12 0.93 8.98
N PRO A 214 5.81 -0.37 9.12
CA PRO A 214 4.47 -0.79 9.55
C PRO A 214 4.13 -0.16 10.91
N PRO A 215 2.87 0.26 11.12
CA PRO A 215 2.45 0.87 12.37
C PRO A 215 2.68 -0.05 13.57
N PHE A 216 3.11 0.51 14.70
CA PHE A 216 3.44 -0.24 15.95
C PHE A 216 2.31 -1.12 16.49
N TRP A 217 1.06 -0.85 16.13
CA TRP A 217 -0.10 -1.66 16.55
C TRP A 217 -0.37 -2.84 15.62
N HIS A 218 0.27 -2.88 14.45
CA HIS A 218 0.12 -3.96 13.50
C HIS A 218 1.11 -5.10 13.82
N GLN A 219 0.61 -6.32 13.87
CA GLN A 219 1.44 -7.51 14.00
C GLN A 219 1.63 -8.12 12.61
N ASN A 220 2.81 -7.95 12.05
CA ASN A 220 3.15 -8.52 10.75
C ASN A 220 3.21 -10.04 10.82
N ASN A 221 2.66 -10.71 9.82
CA ASN A 221 2.93 -12.13 9.60
C ASN A 221 4.12 -12.24 8.65
N ILE A 222 5.24 -12.63 9.22
CA ILE A 222 6.46 -12.83 8.44
C ILE A 222 6.35 -14.19 7.75
N LEU A 223 6.06 -14.16 6.46
CA LEU A 223 6.23 -15.30 5.57
C LEU A 223 7.65 -15.26 4.99
N ASP A 224 8.17 -16.39 4.53
CA ASP A 224 9.53 -16.46 3.93
C ASP A 224 9.69 -15.52 2.71
N ARG A 225 8.58 -15.14 2.07
CA ARG A 225 8.51 -14.22 0.93
C ARG A 225 8.18 -12.78 1.32
N THR A 226 8.43 -12.42 2.59
CA THR A 226 8.13 -11.09 3.12
C THR A 226 9.37 -10.47 3.74
N LEU A 227 9.75 -9.29 3.26
CA LEU A 227 10.72 -8.40 3.91
C LEU A 227 9.96 -7.30 4.65
N VAL A 228 10.27 -7.09 5.93
CA VAL A 228 9.73 -6.01 6.75
C VAL A 228 10.86 -5.17 7.31
N LEU A 229 10.91 -3.89 6.95
CA LEU A 229 11.86 -2.92 7.46
C LEU A 229 11.19 -2.03 8.52
N THR A 230 11.72 -2.05 9.73
CA THR A 230 11.28 -1.22 10.87
C THR A 230 12.39 -0.28 11.33
N ASP A 231 13.42 -0.15 10.49
CA ASP A 231 14.58 0.72 10.68
C ASP A 231 15.09 1.13 9.32
N ASN A 232 15.49 2.39 9.18
CA ASN A 232 16.06 2.90 7.92
C ASN A 232 17.59 2.88 7.89
N GLY A 233 18.22 2.38 8.97
CA GLY A 233 19.69 2.31 9.12
C GLY A 233 20.37 3.63 9.47
N ILE A 234 19.63 4.73 9.60
CA ILE A 234 20.14 6.05 10.02
C ILE A 234 19.58 6.41 11.40
N VAL A 235 18.26 6.38 11.52
CA VAL A 235 17.53 6.65 12.76
C VAL A 235 16.48 5.57 12.95
N PRO A 236 16.37 4.98 14.16
CA PRO A 236 15.32 4.01 14.44
C PRO A 236 13.93 4.56 14.19
N ASP A 237 13.09 3.83 13.48
CA ASP A 237 11.72 4.25 13.17
C ASP A 237 10.89 4.35 14.45
N SER A 238 10.65 5.59 14.89
CA SER A 238 9.90 5.89 16.11
C SER A 238 8.43 5.46 16.03
N PHE A 239 7.83 5.51 14.83
CA PHE A 239 6.44 5.13 14.62
C PHE A 239 6.25 3.62 14.65
N SER A 240 7.08 2.88 13.93
CA SER A 240 7.03 1.41 13.93
C SER A 240 7.36 0.81 15.30
N ARG A 241 8.22 1.48 16.06
CA ARG A 241 8.60 1.06 17.43
C ARG A 241 7.63 1.52 18.52
N GLY A 242 6.68 2.42 18.19
CA GLY A 242 5.78 3.02 19.16
C GLY A 242 6.50 3.94 20.15
N ASP A 243 7.58 4.57 19.74
CA ASP A 243 8.32 5.55 20.55
C ASP A 243 7.66 6.93 20.48
N PHE A 244 6.52 7.03 21.16
CA PHE A 244 5.71 8.25 21.21
C PHE A 244 6.41 9.42 21.87
N TRP A 245 7.37 9.17 22.76
CA TRP A 245 8.09 10.27 23.39
C TRP A 245 8.97 10.99 22.40
N THR A 246 9.66 10.26 21.55
CA THR A 246 10.45 10.84 20.46
C THR A 246 9.54 11.61 19.51
N ILE A 247 8.41 11.03 19.07
CA ILE A 247 7.45 11.70 18.19
C ILE A 247 6.94 13.01 18.83
N ILE A 248 6.44 12.97 20.07
CA ILE A 248 5.91 14.16 20.76
C ILE A 248 7.00 15.23 20.91
N TRP A 249 8.19 14.83 21.30
CA TRP A 249 9.28 15.78 21.55
C TRP A 249 9.76 16.47 20.28
N ASP A 250 9.88 15.75 19.19
CA ASP A 250 10.33 16.33 17.93
C ASP A 250 9.25 17.21 17.29
N ASN A 251 7.97 16.87 17.40
CA ASN A 251 6.90 17.77 16.99
C ASN A 251 6.83 19.05 17.85
N LEU A 252 7.12 18.98 19.14
CA LEU A 252 7.27 20.17 19.98
C LEU A 252 8.44 21.03 19.53
N LYS A 253 9.60 20.44 19.21
CA LYS A 253 10.74 21.18 18.65
C LYS A 253 10.38 21.86 17.33
N ALA A 254 9.68 21.15 16.43
CA ALA A 254 9.22 21.71 15.17
C ALA A 254 8.31 22.93 15.38
N LEU A 255 7.36 22.84 16.31
CA LEU A 255 6.44 23.93 16.64
C LEU A 255 7.18 25.21 17.08
N PHE A 256 8.32 25.07 17.77
CA PHE A 256 9.14 26.20 18.22
C PHE A 256 10.27 26.56 17.25
N GLY A 257 10.32 25.96 16.06
CA GLY A 257 11.34 26.23 15.03
C GLY A 257 12.73 25.68 15.37
N PHE A 258 12.84 24.69 16.25
CA PHE A 258 14.10 24.06 16.63
C PHE A 258 14.39 22.77 15.85
N SER A 259 13.44 22.25 15.06
CA SER A 259 13.71 21.11 14.21
C SER A 259 14.45 21.55 12.96
N GLN A 260 15.45 20.75 12.58
CA GLN A 260 16.14 20.86 11.31
C GLN A 260 15.80 19.62 10.50
N PRO A 261 15.50 19.76 9.21
CA PRO A 261 15.38 18.59 8.33
C PRO A 261 16.71 17.84 8.36
N VAL A 262 16.69 16.61 8.82
CA VAL A 262 17.85 15.71 8.86
C VAL A 262 17.47 14.47 8.07
N ASP A 263 18.43 13.89 7.35
CA ASP A 263 18.21 12.62 6.65
C ASP A 263 17.71 11.55 7.64
N GLY A 264 16.74 10.78 7.21
CA GLY A 264 16.11 9.75 8.04
C GLY A 264 14.93 10.24 8.89
N PHE A 265 14.56 11.52 8.80
CA PHE A 265 13.35 12.06 9.41
C PHE A 265 12.17 11.98 8.44
N GLY A 266 11.15 11.22 8.81
CA GLY A 266 9.91 11.11 8.05
C GLY A 266 8.73 11.78 8.74
N THR A 267 7.57 11.73 8.09
CA THR A 267 6.32 12.25 8.62
C THR A 267 5.22 11.19 8.56
N ILE A 268 4.32 11.23 9.55
CA ILE A 268 3.08 10.46 9.54
C ILE A 268 1.95 11.41 9.10
N LEU A 269 1.09 10.96 8.20
CA LEU A 269 -0.05 11.75 7.70
C LEU A 269 0.37 13.11 7.10
N ASN A 270 1.62 13.24 6.64
CA ASN A 270 2.22 14.45 6.07
C ASN A 270 2.42 15.64 7.03
N TYR A 271 2.12 15.49 8.33
CA TYR A 271 2.13 16.61 9.27
C TYR A 271 2.86 16.31 10.59
N VAL A 272 2.93 15.04 10.99
CA VAL A 272 3.50 14.65 12.27
C VAL A 272 4.90 14.12 12.03
N GLU A 273 5.93 14.81 12.55
CA GLU A 273 7.31 14.33 12.48
C GLU A 273 7.46 13.00 13.22
N ALA A 274 8.01 12.02 12.52
CA ALA A 274 8.28 10.68 13.02
C ALA A 274 9.71 10.28 12.63
N PRO A 275 10.70 10.58 13.50
CA PRO A 275 12.08 10.23 13.24
C PRO A 275 12.24 8.75 12.86
N GLY A 276 13.00 8.49 11.81
CA GLY A 276 13.24 7.14 11.30
C GLY A 276 12.16 6.60 10.37
N HIS A 277 11.01 7.28 10.24
CA HIS A 277 9.90 6.87 9.37
C HIS A 277 10.06 7.42 7.95
N ASP A 278 11.26 7.28 7.40
CA ASP A 278 11.68 7.75 6.08
C ASP A 278 12.61 6.71 5.47
N TYR A 279 12.23 6.13 4.34
CA TYR A 279 12.93 5.03 3.72
C TYR A 279 13.31 5.38 2.29
N TRP A 280 14.62 5.29 1.99
CA TRP A 280 15.17 5.61 0.68
C TRP A 280 16.14 4.53 0.21
N TRP A 281 16.19 4.31 -1.09
CA TRP A 281 17.14 3.38 -1.68
C TRP A 281 18.60 3.70 -1.35
N GLN A 282 18.95 4.98 -1.28
CA GLN A 282 20.31 5.44 -0.95
C GLN A 282 20.73 5.21 0.51
N TYR A 283 19.83 4.82 1.38
CA TYR A 283 20.19 4.40 2.73
C TYR A 283 20.78 2.98 2.66
N SER A 284 22.04 2.85 3.12
CA SER A 284 22.81 1.61 2.93
C SER A 284 22.11 0.36 3.46
N GLU A 285 21.42 0.47 4.60
CA GLU A 285 20.70 -0.64 5.22
C GLU A 285 19.48 -1.02 4.38
N VAL A 286 18.68 -0.02 3.94
CA VAL A 286 17.51 -0.26 3.09
C VAL A 286 17.90 -0.92 1.78
N CYS A 287 18.92 -0.37 1.09
CA CYS A 287 19.43 -0.94 -0.14
C CYS A 287 19.95 -2.38 0.06
N PHE A 288 20.72 -2.61 1.11
CA PHE A 288 21.31 -3.91 1.42
C PHE A 288 20.24 -4.97 1.70
N GLU A 289 19.27 -4.68 2.56
CA GLU A 289 18.22 -5.62 2.91
C GLU A 289 17.31 -5.97 1.73
N ILE A 290 16.91 -4.95 0.94
CA ILE A 290 16.09 -5.17 -0.26
C ILE A 290 16.89 -5.98 -1.31
N THR A 291 18.13 -5.61 -1.59
CA THR A 291 18.96 -6.34 -2.57
C THR A 291 19.18 -7.78 -2.15
N ASN A 292 19.43 -8.04 -0.86
CA ASN A 292 19.56 -9.40 -0.35
C ASN A 292 18.25 -10.20 -0.50
N PHE A 293 17.12 -9.57 -0.18
CA PHE A 293 15.81 -10.20 -0.35
C PHE A 293 15.56 -10.59 -1.81
N LEU A 294 15.85 -9.69 -2.75
CA LEU A 294 15.71 -9.95 -4.17
C LEU A 294 16.62 -11.11 -4.63
N ARG A 295 17.89 -11.11 -4.22
CA ARG A 295 18.84 -12.19 -4.56
C ARG A 295 18.43 -13.54 -4.00
N GLN A 296 17.95 -13.59 -2.78
CA GLN A 296 17.50 -14.83 -2.14
C GLN A 296 16.27 -15.44 -2.83
N ASN A 297 15.34 -14.61 -3.28
CA ASN A 297 14.07 -15.08 -3.84
C ASN A 297 14.10 -15.26 -5.37
N PHE A 298 14.94 -14.52 -6.10
CA PHE A 298 14.87 -14.46 -7.56
C PHE A 298 16.18 -14.89 -8.24
N ALA A 299 17.15 -15.40 -7.47
CA ALA A 299 18.46 -15.85 -7.98
C ALA A 299 19.16 -14.78 -8.85
N LEU A 300 19.07 -13.51 -8.46
CA LEU A 300 19.73 -12.40 -9.15
C LEU A 300 21.24 -12.57 -9.06
N LYS A 301 21.95 -12.12 -10.08
CA LYS A 301 23.41 -12.27 -10.22
C LYS A 301 24.17 -11.24 -9.40
#